data_2714b906943511ae8d574554c2f1ef22
#
_entry.id   2714b906943511ae8d574554c2f1ef22
#
_cell.length_a   1.000
_cell.length_b   1.000
_cell.length_c   1.000
_cell.angle_alpha   90.00
_cell.angle_beta   90.00
_cell.angle_gamma   90.00
#
_symmetry.space_group_name_H-M   'P 1'
#
loop_
_entity.id
_entity.type
_entity.pdbx_description
1 polymer ?
#
loop_
_entity_poly.entity_id
_entity_poly.type
_entity_poly.pdbx_seq_one_letter_code
_entity_poly.pdbx_strand_id
1 'polypeptide(L)'
;MKTFGYIESPYDSRDIIFSNIMPVSSKYNLKNVSNVKDQGSKPICAAISLATMINWQIFVKRDATVKPVKESNIFDLRQDKNQQGMIPRKTLSALKQKGVSGYKIKSYARVNNVDSAKAAILANGPLMACFMAYESDLFWKPIGEKQGGHAVVFTGWDEQGFILQNSWGTSWQQGGTTIFPFEDWNTVIESWTIMI
;
A
#
# COMPACT_ATOMS: atom_id res chain seq x y z
N MET A 1 -20.77 -2.63 -6.46
CA MET A 1 -19.82 -2.00 -7.42
C MET A 1 -18.55 -1.67 -6.66
N LYS A 2 -17.38 -2.09 -7.15
CA LYS A 2 -16.10 -1.75 -6.52
C LYS A 2 -15.76 -0.29 -6.81
N THR A 3 -15.26 0.44 -5.83
CA THR A 3 -14.88 1.84 -5.98
C THR A 3 -13.36 1.97 -5.89
N PHE A 4 -12.80 2.84 -6.69
CA PHE A 4 -11.35 3.04 -6.81
C PHE A 4 -10.97 4.38 -6.18
N GLY A 5 -9.90 4.41 -5.40
CA GLY A 5 -9.57 5.57 -4.56
C GLY A 5 -8.10 5.98 -4.61
N TYR A 6 -7.36 5.51 -5.59
CA TYR A 6 -6.00 5.93 -5.86
C TYR A 6 -5.97 6.93 -7.01
N ILE A 7 -5.25 8.01 -6.83
CA ILE A 7 -4.92 9.02 -7.85
C ILE A 7 -3.40 9.07 -7.95
N GLU A 8 -2.86 8.93 -9.15
CA GLU A 8 -1.42 8.91 -9.39
C GLU A 8 -0.74 10.17 -8.87
N SER A 9 0.40 9.98 -8.20
CA SER A 9 1.21 11.09 -7.70
C SER A 9 1.94 11.77 -8.87
N PRO A 10 1.86 13.10 -8.98
CA PRO A 10 2.69 13.82 -9.96
C PRO A 10 4.18 13.50 -9.76
N TYR A 11 4.91 13.39 -10.86
CA TYR A 11 6.36 13.21 -10.80
C TYR A 11 7.03 14.34 -10.00
N ASP A 12 7.99 13.98 -9.16
CA ASP A 12 8.81 14.93 -8.43
C ASP A 12 10.24 14.37 -8.30
N SER A 13 11.20 15.04 -8.90
CA SER A 13 12.60 14.64 -8.87
C SER A 13 13.23 14.61 -7.48
N ARG A 14 12.57 15.19 -6.48
CA ARG A 14 13.00 15.17 -5.07
C ARG A 14 12.51 13.94 -4.31
N ASP A 15 11.71 13.08 -4.93
CA ASP A 15 11.29 11.84 -4.28
C ASP A 15 12.50 10.96 -3.98
N ILE A 16 12.64 10.58 -2.72
CA ILE A 16 13.67 9.64 -2.30
C ILE A 16 13.34 8.27 -2.89
N ILE A 17 14.32 7.67 -3.54
CA ILE A 17 14.22 6.29 -4.04
C ILE A 17 14.82 5.36 -2.99
N PHE A 18 14.05 4.40 -2.54
CA PHE A 18 14.56 3.33 -1.70
C PHE A 18 15.36 2.36 -2.56
N SER A 19 16.65 2.33 -2.36
CA SER A 19 17.56 1.39 -3.02
C SER A 19 18.36 0.67 -1.95
N ASN A 20 17.95 -0.51 -1.59
CA ASN A 20 18.71 -1.41 -0.75
C ASN A 20 18.73 -2.78 -1.42
N ILE A 21 19.91 -3.33 -1.63
CA ILE A 21 20.12 -4.68 -2.16
C ILE A 21 20.58 -5.51 -0.98
N MET A 22 19.68 -6.32 -0.45
CA MET A 22 20.01 -7.32 0.59
C MET A 22 19.76 -8.71 0.02
N PRO A 23 20.58 -9.70 0.37
CA PRO A 23 20.24 -11.08 0.12
C PRO A 23 18.89 -11.38 0.79
N VAL A 24 17.91 -11.82 0.02
CA VAL A 24 16.59 -12.15 0.53
C VAL A 24 16.31 -13.64 0.35
N SER A 25 15.61 -14.22 1.32
CA SER A 25 15.15 -15.61 1.22
C SER A 25 14.19 -15.79 0.04
N SER A 26 14.02 -17.01 -0.45
CA SER A 26 13.08 -17.33 -1.54
C SER A 26 11.62 -17.02 -1.16
N LYS A 27 11.30 -17.03 0.14
CA LYS A 27 9.97 -16.71 0.67
C LYS A 27 10.06 -15.95 1.99
N TYR A 28 9.12 -15.07 2.21
CA TYR A 28 8.96 -14.30 3.44
C TYR A 28 7.51 -13.85 3.59
N ASN A 29 6.98 -13.87 4.80
CA ASN A 29 5.64 -13.35 5.10
C ASN A 29 5.66 -12.59 6.42
N LEU A 30 5.23 -11.33 6.37
CA LEU A 30 5.10 -10.51 7.56
C LEU A 30 4.06 -11.08 8.52
N LYS A 31 4.44 -11.17 9.79
CA LYS A 31 3.49 -11.48 10.86
C LYS A 31 2.80 -10.21 11.34
N ASN A 32 1.63 -10.37 11.96
CA ASN A 32 0.89 -9.28 12.61
C ASN A 32 0.45 -8.16 11.65
N VAL A 33 0.27 -8.46 10.37
CA VAL A 33 -0.39 -7.54 9.46
C VAL A 33 -1.87 -7.44 9.85
N SER A 34 -2.44 -6.24 9.84
CA SER A 34 -3.85 -6.05 10.16
C SER A 34 -4.76 -6.87 9.24
N ASN A 35 -5.90 -7.30 9.76
CA ASN A 35 -6.88 -8.07 9.02
C ASN A 35 -7.31 -7.37 7.73
N VAL A 36 -7.63 -8.16 6.72
CA VAL A 36 -8.20 -7.68 5.46
C VAL A 36 -9.43 -6.81 5.74
N LYS A 37 -9.45 -5.63 5.13
CA LYS A 37 -10.57 -4.69 5.20
C LYS A 37 -11.47 -4.84 3.98
N ASP A 38 -12.72 -4.42 4.12
CA ASP A 38 -13.61 -4.19 3.00
C ASP A 38 -13.92 -2.70 2.89
N GLN A 39 -13.47 -2.07 1.82
CA GLN A 39 -13.74 -0.66 1.55
C GLN A 39 -15.18 -0.41 1.07
N GLY A 40 -15.90 -1.46 0.64
CA GLY A 40 -17.24 -1.35 0.07
C GLY A 40 -17.25 -0.38 -1.12
N SER A 41 -18.18 0.57 -1.09
CA SER A 41 -18.31 1.63 -2.11
C SER A 41 -17.49 2.89 -1.84
N LYS A 42 -16.58 2.88 -0.85
CA LYS A 42 -15.79 4.07 -0.49
C LYS A 42 -14.46 4.09 -1.27
N PRO A 43 -14.03 5.24 -1.82
CA PRO A 43 -12.77 5.38 -2.56
C PRO A 43 -11.57 5.55 -1.62
N ILE A 44 -11.36 4.61 -0.68
CA ILE A 44 -10.40 4.71 0.42
C ILE A 44 -9.29 3.65 0.40
N CYS A 45 -9.07 2.95 -0.73
CA CYS A 45 -8.05 1.91 -0.84
C CYS A 45 -6.66 2.41 -0.44
N ALA A 46 -6.25 3.59 -0.89
CA ALA A 46 -4.98 4.19 -0.54
C ALA A 46 -4.89 4.52 0.97
N ALA A 47 -5.97 4.95 1.60
CA ALA A 47 -6.02 5.19 3.04
C ALA A 47 -5.91 3.88 3.84
N ILE A 48 -6.55 2.81 3.38
CA ILE A 48 -6.45 1.48 3.99
C ILE A 48 -5.02 0.96 3.89
N SER A 49 -4.39 1.08 2.72
CA SER A 49 -2.99 0.67 2.53
C SER A 49 -2.04 1.40 3.48
N LEU A 50 -2.15 2.73 3.57
CA LEU A 50 -1.34 3.53 4.49
C LEU A 50 -1.63 3.22 5.97
N ALA A 51 -2.90 2.98 6.33
CA ALA A 51 -3.25 2.56 7.69
C ALA A 51 -2.62 1.21 8.05
N THR A 52 -2.63 0.25 7.12
CA THR A 52 -2.00 -1.06 7.30
C THR A 52 -0.51 -0.92 7.54
N MET A 53 0.20 -0.11 6.76
CA MET A 53 1.64 0.14 6.92
C MET A 53 1.96 0.79 8.28
N ILE A 54 1.23 1.85 8.65
CA ILE A 54 1.43 2.58 9.89
C ILE A 54 1.15 1.66 11.10
N ASN A 55 0.03 0.98 11.09
CA ASN A 55 -0.39 0.12 12.20
C ASN A 55 0.56 -1.06 12.40
N TRP A 56 1.08 -1.66 11.33
CA TRP A 56 2.10 -2.69 11.45
C TRP A 56 3.36 -2.16 12.14
N GLN A 57 3.88 -1.00 11.74
CA GLN A 57 5.08 -0.42 12.36
C GLN A 57 4.84 -0.01 13.82
N ILE A 58 3.66 0.53 14.14
CA ILE A 58 3.29 0.84 15.52
C ILE A 58 3.32 -0.43 16.36
N PHE A 59 2.66 -1.49 15.89
CA PHE A 59 2.58 -2.75 16.59
C PHE A 59 3.96 -3.37 16.84
N VAL A 60 4.83 -3.40 15.82
CA VAL A 60 6.16 -4.03 15.92
C VAL A 60 7.15 -3.18 16.72
N LYS A 61 7.06 -1.84 16.62
CA LYS A 61 8.10 -0.95 17.20
C LYS A 61 7.73 -0.35 18.56
N ARG A 62 6.44 -0.29 18.92
CA ARG A 62 6.03 0.50 20.07
C ARG A 62 5.26 -0.22 21.16
N ASP A 63 4.36 -1.07 20.89
CA ASP A 63 3.56 -1.82 21.86
C ASP A 63 2.15 -2.09 21.31
N ALA A 64 1.65 -3.30 21.55
CA ALA A 64 0.32 -3.76 21.13
C ALA A 64 -0.86 -3.02 21.83
N THR A 65 -0.59 -2.21 22.87
CA THR A 65 -1.63 -1.49 23.64
C THR A 65 -2.09 -0.19 22.97
N VAL A 66 -1.43 0.23 21.90
CA VAL A 66 -1.70 1.50 21.23
C VAL A 66 -2.89 1.36 20.26
N LYS A 67 -3.82 2.32 20.32
CA LYS A 67 -4.96 2.34 19.40
C LYS A 67 -4.50 2.45 17.94
N PRO A 68 -4.98 1.56 17.06
CA PRO A 68 -4.62 1.62 15.65
C PRO A 68 -5.15 2.89 14.99
N VAL A 69 -4.38 3.39 14.03
CA VAL A 69 -4.80 4.51 13.18
C VAL A 69 -5.93 4.03 12.25
N LYS A 70 -7.04 4.77 12.23
CA LYS A 70 -8.17 4.48 11.33
C LYS A 70 -7.89 5.02 9.94
N GLU A 71 -8.27 4.26 8.93
CA GLU A 71 -8.21 4.68 7.53
C GLU A 71 -8.96 5.98 7.24
N SER A 72 -10.08 6.24 7.95
CA SER A 72 -10.83 7.49 7.84
C SER A 72 -9.99 8.70 8.21
N ASN A 73 -9.18 8.61 9.29
CA ASN A 73 -8.33 9.71 9.73
C ASN A 73 -7.22 10.01 8.70
N ILE A 74 -6.71 8.98 8.00
CA ILE A 74 -5.76 9.16 6.91
C ILE A 74 -6.45 9.76 5.69
N PHE A 75 -7.64 9.27 5.34
CA PHE A 75 -8.43 9.81 4.23
C PHE A 75 -8.76 11.30 4.41
N ASP A 76 -8.94 11.73 5.65
CA ASP A 76 -9.18 13.13 6.00
C ASP A 76 -7.94 14.04 5.86
N LEU A 77 -6.75 13.48 5.71
CA LEU A 77 -5.53 14.26 5.43
C LEU A 77 -5.41 14.73 3.98
N ARG A 78 -6.24 14.22 3.06
CA ARG A 78 -6.16 14.64 1.67
C ARG A 78 -6.44 16.13 1.51
N GLN A 79 -5.67 16.77 0.65
CA GLN A 79 -5.76 18.24 0.45
C GLN A 79 -7.02 18.66 -0.27
N ASP A 80 -7.43 17.89 -1.28
CA ASP A 80 -8.65 18.14 -2.02
C ASP A 80 -9.77 17.22 -1.55
N LYS A 81 -10.73 17.76 -0.83
CA LYS A 81 -11.87 17.02 -0.29
C LYS A 81 -12.92 16.65 -1.35
N ASN A 82 -12.90 17.32 -2.50
CA ASN A 82 -13.84 17.06 -3.59
C ASN A 82 -13.38 15.91 -4.50
N GLN A 83 -12.10 15.54 -4.45
CA GLN A 83 -11.60 14.39 -5.20
C GLN A 83 -12.08 13.07 -4.60
N GLN A 84 -12.55 12.19 -5.47
CA GLN A 84 -12.82 10.80 -5.09
C GLN A 84 -11.51 10.01 -5.14
N GLY A 85 -10.81 9.93 -4.00
CA GLY A 85 -9.56 9.23 -3.88
C GLY A 85 -8.47 10.05 -3.23
N MET A 86 -7.25 9.51 -3.25
CA MET A 86 -6.07 10.09 -2.61
C MET A 86 -4.87 10.03 -3.54
N ILE A 87 -4.05 11.08 -3.49
CA ILE A 87 -2.72 11.11 -4.05
C ILE A 87 -1.74 10.68 -2.95
N PRO A 88 -1.10 9.49 -3.05
CA PRO A 88 -0.27 8.93 -1.98
C PRO A 88 0.82 9.89 -1.51
N ARG A 89 1.60 10.45 -2.43
CA ARG A 89 2.70 11.37 -2.11
C ARG A 89 2.26 12.58 -1.30
N LYS A 90 1.12 13.21 -1.65
CA LYS A 90 0.58 14.35 -0.90
C LYS A 90 0.19 13.94 0.52
N THR A 91 -0.42 12.76 0.66
CA THR A 91 -0.81 12.23 1.97
C THR A 91 0.39 11.83 2.81
N LEU A 92 1.41 11.21 2.21
CA LEU A 92 2.68 10.90 2.87
C LEU A 92 3.39 12.16 3.37
N SER A 93 3.39 13.22 2.58
CA SER A 93 3.91 14.53 3.00
C SER A 93 3.12 15.09 4.20
N ALA A 94 1.79 15.00 4.19
CA ALA A 94 0.96 15.42 5.32
C ALA A 94 1.21 14.57 6.57
N LEU A 95 1.36 13.26 6.43
CA LEU A 95 1.71 12.34 7.52
C LEU A 95 3.08 12.66 8.13
N LYS A 96 4.05 13.07 7.31
CA LYS A 96 5.37 13.51 7.79
C LYS A 96 5.30 14.86 8.51
N GLN A 97 4.56 15.81 8.00
CA GLN A 97 4.48 17.18 8.55
C GLN A 97 3.55 17.27 9.75
N LYS A 98 2.32 16.81 9.63
CA LYS A 98 1.24 16.95 10.61
C LYS A 98 1.04 15.68 11.45
N GLY A 99 1.23 14.50 10.85
CA GLY A 99 0.92 13.22 11.47
C GLY A 99 -0.57 12.91 11.45
N VAL A 100 -0.94 11.81 12.11
CA VAL A 100 -2.32 11.33 12.28
C VAL A 100 -2.44 10.59 13.61
N SER A 101 -3.49 10.86 14.38
CA SER A 101 -3.77 10.14 15.64
C SER A 101 -2.58 10.10 16.61
N GLY A 102 -1.77 11.15 16.66
CA GLY A 102 -0.57 11.22 17.51
C GLY A 102 0.71 10.61 16.91
N TYR A 103 0.65 10.08 15.69
CA TYR A 103 1.80 9.49 15.00
C TYR A 103 2.24 10.33 13.81
N LYS A 104 3.55 10.41 13.61
CA LYS A 104 4.18 10.99 12.42
C LYS A 104 5.11 9.98 11.79
N ILE A 105 5.15 9.95 10.47
CA ILE A 105 6.20 9.22 9.77
C ILE A 105 7.47 10.08 9.72
N LYS A 106 8.64 9.45 9.91
CA LYS A 106 9.94 10.11 9.77
C LYS A 106 10.30 10.35 8.33
N SER A 107 10.07 9.33 7.50
CA SER A 107 10.39 9.38 6.09
C SER A 107 9.48 8.47 5.27
N TYR A 108 9.48 8.70 3.96
CA TYR A 108 8.88 7.84 2.96
C TYR A 108 9.75 7.85 1.71
N ALA A 109 9.71 6.78 0.95
CA ALA A 109 10.48 6.64 -0.28
C ALA A 109 9.71 5.84 -1.34
N ARG A 110 9.95 6.14 -2.61
CA ARG A 110 9.50 5.31 -3.73
C ARG A 110 10.32 4.03 -3.82
N VAL A 111 9.69 2.99 -4.31
CA VAL A 111 10.32 1.68 -4.52
C VAL A 111 10.06 1.29 -5.97
N ASN A 112 11.12 1.10 -6.78
CA ASN A 112 10.98 1.07 -8.23
C ASN A 112 11.24 -0.30 -8.87
N ASN A 113 11.60 -1.33 -8.08
CA ASN A 113 11.84 -2.67 -8.59
C ASN A 113 11.58 -3.76 -7.54
N VAL A 114 11.53 -5.01 -7.98
CA VAL A 114 11.24 -6.18 -7.16
C VAL A 114 12.22 -6.34 -5.99
N ASP A 115 13.52 -6.21 -6.23
CA ASP A 115 14.52 -6.44 -5.18
C ASP A 115 14.45 -5.36 -4.10
N SER A 116 14.30 -4.10 -4.51
CA SER A 116 14.08 -3.00 -3.57
C SER A 116 12.74 -3.16 -2.82
N ALA A 117 11.72 -3.74 -3.44
CA ALA A 117 10.44 -4.01 -2.78
C ALA A 117 10.58 -5.08 -1.70
N LYS A 118 11.28 -6.17 -1.99
CA LYS A 118 11.60 -7.21 -0.99
C LYS A 118 12.40 -6.62 0.17
N ALA A 119 13.44 -5.85 -0.11
CA ALA A 119 14.24 -5.18 0.91
C ALA A 119 13.44 -4.17 1.73
N ALA A 120 12.53 -3.40 1.11
CA ALA A 120 11.66 -2.46 1.81
C ALA A 120 10.68 -3.17 2.75
N ILE A 121 10.11 -4.31 2.33
CA ILE A 121 9.23 -5.13 3.18
C ILE A 121 9.98 -5.67 4.40
N LEU A 122 11.20 -6.16 4.22
CA LEU A 122 12.04 -6.63 5.34
C LEU A 122 12.37 -5.50 6.33
N ALA A 123 12.74 -4.34 5.82
CA ALA A 123 13.20 -3.22 6.65
C ALA A 123 12.05 -2.47 7.33
N ASN A 124 10.95 -2.26 6.64
CA ASN A 124 9.91 -1.31 7.00
C ASN A 124 8.49 -1.89 7.10
N GLY A 125 8.30 -3.17 6.77
CA GLY A 125 6.98 -3.82 6.80
C GLY A 125 6.19 -3.69 5.51
N PRO A 126 4.84 -3.71 5.55
CA PRO A 126 4.03 -3.72 4.37
C PRO A 126 4.37 -2.60 3.39
N LEU A 127 4.39 -2.90 2.10
CA LEU A 127 4.70 -1.99 1.01
C LEU A 127 3.42 -1.61 0.27
N MET A 128 3.12 -0.34 0.13
CA MET A 128 2.01 0.12 -0.71
C MET A 128 2.37 -0.03 -2.19
N ALA A 129 1.47 -0.62 -2.96
CA ALA A 129 1.57 -0.71 -4.41
C ALA A 129 0.29 -0.19 -5.06
N CYS A 130 0.44 0.61 -6.12
CA CYS A 130 -0.63 1.31 -6.80
C CYS A 130 -0.70 0.92 -8.27
N PHE A 131 -1.91 0.72 -8.75
CA PHE A 131 -2.21 0.18 -10.08
C PHE A 131 -3.32 0.97 -10.77
N MET A 132 -3.36 0.87 -12.08
CA MET A 132 -4.60 0.99 -12.81
C MET A 132 -5.36 -0.34 -12.71
N ALA A 133 -6.59 -0.29 -12.24
CA ALA A 133 -7.46 -1.46 -12.18
C ALA A 133 -8.26 -1.61 -13.46
N TYR A 134 -8.40 -2.85 -13.89
CA TYR A 134 -9.18 -3.27 -15.07
C TYR A 134 -10.27 -4.26 -14.68
N GLU A 135 -11.23 -4.48 -15.56
CA GLU A 135 -12.29 -5.46 -15.40
C GLU A 135 -11.74 -6.88 -15.65
N SER A 136 -11.00 -7.37 -14.66
CA SER A 136 -10.32 -8.66 -14.71
C SER A 136 -10.28 -9.25 -13.30
N ASP A 137 -10.25 -10.58 -13.19
CA ASP A 137 -10.06 -11.28 -11.91
C ASP A 137 -8.72 -10.87 -11.24
N LEU A 138 -7.69 -10.65 -12.06
CA LEU A 138 -6.43 -10.06 -11.66
C LEU A 138 -6.43 -8.59 -12.08
N PHE A 139 -7.02 -7.74 -11.27
CA PHE A 139 -7.36 -6.35 -11.59
C PHE A 139 -6.20 -5.52 -12.17
N TRP A 140 -4.95 -5.89 -11.93
CA TRP A 140 -3.76 -5.21 -12.47
C TRP A 140 -3.42 -5.62 -13.91
N LYS A 141 -4.02 -6.70 -14.44
CA LYS A 141 -3.84 -7.10 -15.84
C LYS A 141 -4.68 -6.19 -16.74
N PRO A 142 -4.11 -5.62 -17.81
CA PRO A 142 -4.84 -4.73 -18.73
C PRO A 142 -5.77 -5.51 -19.65
N ILE A 143 -6.75 -6.20 -19.06
CA ILE A 143 -7.77 -7.00 -19.73
C ILE A 143 -9.14 -6.42 -19.37
N GLY A 144 -9.98 -6.18 -20.37
CA GLY A 144 -11.27 -5.53 -20.19
C GLY A 144 -11.18 -4.02 -19.99
N GLU A 145 -12.25 -3.42 -19.49
CA GLU A 145 -12.35 -1.98 -19.32
C GLU A 145 -11.54 -1.45 -18.15
N LYS A 146 -10.96 -0.27 -18.35
CA LYS A 146 -10.27 0.48 -17.29
C LYS A 146 -11.28 0.98 -16.26
N GLN A 147 -11.08 0.60 -15.00
CA GLN A 147 -12.01 0.91 -13.91
C GLN A 147 -11.57 2.11 -13.06
N GLY A 148 -10.27 2.29 -12.84
CA GLY A 148 -9.73 3.39 -12.02
C GLY A 148 -8.46 3.02 -11.27
N GLY A 149 -7.93 3.97 -10.51
CA GLY A 149 -6.72 3.77 -9.72
C GLY A 149 -6.98 3.03 -8.42
N HIS A 150 -6.23 1.95 -8.16
CA HIS A 150 -6.34 1.11 -6.96
C HIS A 150 -5.02 0.99 -6.22
N ALA A 151 -5.09 0.91 -4.90
CA ALA A 151 -3.95 0.72 -4.02
C ALA A 151 -4.15 -0.48 -3.10
N VAL A 152 -3.10 -1.26 -2.93
CA VAL A 152 -3.03 -2.45 -2.08
C VAL A 152 -1.76 -2.44 -1.25
N VAL A 153 -1.52 -3.47 -0.44
CA VAL A 153 -0.23 -3.69 0.22
C VAL A 153 0.36 -5.04 -0.15
N PHE A 154 1.67 -5.06 -0.35
CA PHE A 154 2.44 -6.29 -0.36
C PHE A 154 2.92 -6.59 1.06
N THR A 155 2.66 -7.81 1.53
CA THR A 155 2.92 -8.23 2.90
C THR A 155 4.01 -9.30 3.02
N GLY A 156 4.60 -9.69 1.91
CA GLY A 156 5.61 -10.72 1.80
C GLY A 156 5.76 -11.18 0.37
N TRP A 157 6.40 -12.32 0.20
CA TRP A 157 6.56 -12.97 -1.11
C TRP A 157 6.81 -14.46 -0.95
N ASP A 158 6.59 -15.19 -2.02
CA ASP A 158 7.05 -16.57 -2.23
C ASP A 158 7.91 -16.67 -3.50
N GLU A 159 8.10 -17.86 -4.01
CA GLU A 159 8.89 -18.10 -5.23
C GLU A 159 8.25 -17.54 -6.49
N GLN A 160 6.92 -17.32 -6.49
CA GLN A 160 6.14 -16.89 -7.65
C GLN A 160 5.94 -15.37 -7.68
N GLY A 161 5.81 -14.73 -6.51
CA GLY A 161 5.47 -13.30 -6.47
C GLY A 161 5.29 -12.73 -5.08
N PHE A 162 4.79 -11.49 -5.03
CA PHE A 162 4.42 -10.84 -3.78
C PHE A 162 3.08 -11.34 -3.26
N ILE A 163 2.96 -11.51 -1.94
CA ILE A 163 1.70 -11.72 -1.26
C ILE A 163 0.97 -10.38 -1.22
N LEU A 164 -0.03 -10.21 -2.06
CA LEU A 164 -0.86 -9.03 -2.17
C LEU A 164 -2.04 -9.16 -1.21
N GLN A 165 -2.21 -8.20 -0.29
CA GLN A 165 -3.41 -8.02 0.52
C GLN A 165 -4.24 -6.87 -0.02
N ASN A 166 -5.49 -7.17 -0.39
CA ASN A 166 -6.44 -6.23 -0.96
C ASN A 166 -7.37 -5.64 0.12
N SER A 167 -8.20 -4.67 -0.29
CA SER A 167 -9.22 -4.03 0.54
C SER A 167 -10.66 -4.29 0.05
N TRP A 168 -10.91 -5.48 -0.50
CA TRP A 168 -12.22 -5.89 -1.02
C TRP A 168 -12.88 -7.01 -0.22
N GLY A 169 -12.53 -7.11 1.08
CA GLY A 169 -13.05 -8.10 1.99
C GLY A 169 -12.44 -9.49 1.80
N THR A 170 -12.76 -10.38 2.73
CA THR A 170 -12.23 -11.75 2.76
C THR A 170 -12.89 -12.70 1.75
N SER A 171 -13.97 -12.28 1.10
CA SER A 171 -14.60 -13.04 0.02
C SER A 171 -13.84 -12.91 -1.31
N TRP A 172 -12.92 -11.94 -1.43
CA TRP A 172 -12.10 -11.78 -2.61
C TRP A 172 -10.92 -12.76 -2.58
N GLN A 173 -10.72 -13.50 -3.69
CA GLN A 173 -9.63 -14.46 -3.87
C GLN A 173 -9.40 -15.36 -2.62
N GLN A 174 -8.17 -15.53 -2.19
CA GLN A 174 -7.79 -16.36 -1.04
C GLN A 174 -7.91 -15.59 0.28
N GLY A 175 -9.14 -15.35 0.75
CA GLY A 175 -9.34 -14.63 2.01
C GLY A 175 -8.95 -13.15 1.97
N GLY A 176 -9.07 -12.52 0.80
CA GLY A 176 -8.68 -11.12 0.57
C GLY A 176 -7.23 -10.93 0.13
N THR A 177 -6.53 -12.04 -0.16
CA THR A 177 -5.14 -12.05 -0.61
C THR A 177 -4.97 -12.82 -1.92
N THR A 178 -3.89 -12.58 -2.64
CA THR A 178 -3.48 -13.35 -3.80
C THR A 178 -1.98 -13.19 -4.04
N ILE A 179 -1.40 -13.93 -4.98
CA ILE A 179 -0.02 -13.76 -5.42
C ILE A 179 0.01 -12.79 -6.60
N PHE A 180 0.84 -11.75 -6.47
CA PHE A 180 1.17 -10.82 -7.54
C PHE A 180 2.51 -11.24 -8.15
N PRO A 181 2.55 -11.79 -9.39
CA PRO A 181 3.77 -12.30 -10.00
C PRO A 181 4.83 -11.21 -10.14
N PHE A 182 6.10 -11.57 -9.92
CA PHE A 182 7.21 -10.60 -10.07
C PHE A 182 7.33 -10.05 -11.50
N GLU A 183 6.98 -10.86 -12.50
CA GLU A 183 6.96 -10.47 -13.91
C GLU A 183 5.95 -9.36 -14.24
N ASP A 184 4.93 -9.21 -13.40
CA ASP A 184 3.90 -8.18 -13.53
C ASP A 184 4.31 -6.83 -12.92
N TRP A 185 5.53 -6.70 -12.38
CA TRP A 185 6.00 -5.47 -11.74
C TRP A 185 5.85 -4.22 -12.60
N ASN A 186 5.93 -4.36 -13.91
CA ASN A 186 5.73 -3.27 -14.86
C ASN A 186 4.32 -2.66 -14.84
N THR A 187 3.34 -3.33 -14.23
CA THR A 187 1.98 -2.82 -14.02
C THR A 187 1.85 -1.95 -12.76
N VAL A 188 2.85 -1.96 -11.88
CA VAL A 188 2.91 -1.08 -10.71
C VAL A 188 3.23 0.33 -11.16
N ILE A 189 2.29 1.27 -10.99
CA ILE A 189 2.47 2.68 -11.37
C ILE A 189 3.40 3.38 -10.39
N GLU A 190 3.15 3.20 -9.10
CA GLU A 190 4.01 3.68 -8.03
C GLU A 190 3.91 2.78 -6.81
N SER A 191 5.00 2.68 -6.07
CA SER A 191 5.00 2.02 -4.77
C SER A 191 5.78 2.80 -3.74
N TRP A 192 5.38 2.66 -2.46
CA TRP A 192 5.87 3.47 -1.37
C TRP A 192 6.17 2.64 -0.13
N THR A 193 7.31 2.94 0.49
CA THR A 193 7.64 2.51 1.85
C THR A 193 7.66 3.70 2.79
N ILE A 194 7.41 3.46 4.08
CA ILE A 194 7.42 4.48 5.13
C ILE A 194 8.30 4.03 6.29
N MET A 195 8.73 4.99 7.11
CA MET A 195 9.40 4.76 8.39
C MET A 195 8.76 5.65 9.46
N ILE A 196 8.36 5.08 10.61
CA ILE A 196 7.83 5.76 11.80
C ILE A 196 8.95 6.02 12.83
#